data_09c27a69c7cdf954e33f53bd077e8904
#
_entry.id   09c27a69c7cdf954e33f53bd077e8904
#
_cell.length_a   1.000
_cell.length_b   1.000
_cell.length_c   1.000
_cell.angle_alpha   90.00
_cell.angle_beta   90.00
_cell.angle_gamma   90.00
#
_symmetry.space_group_name_H-M   'P 1'
#
loop_
_entity.id
_entity.type
_entity.pdbx_description
1 polymer ?
#
loop_
_entity_poly.entity_id
_entity_poly.type
_entity_poly.pdbx_seq_one_letter_code
_entity_poly.pdbx_strand_id
1 'polypeptide(L)'
;MIATKLNPALSAVLAVTALIASQPAAAISITFDYSYDTSGFFAGHADRQSLLNQAASEFTTRLQDQLTAITSRGYKHFDAKFLDPSSGAIVTKNDYDIAANDLVVFVGGQNLGASILGEGGPGGYSASGFSSLALNRGQNTTTDFGPWGGAISFGNSANWYFDQDATTTESFSGYDFYSVAVHELGHVLGFGSAPSFGALVVNNQFTGTASSTLYGGSVPMGDDSHWKQGLTSTANGVTQQVSMAPGISASQRKHFTELDFAGLKDMGWEVSPVTAVPVPAAAWLFFSGLAGLFGFARRRMA
;
A
#
# COMPACT_ATOMS: atom_id res chain seq x y z
N MET A 1 -41.76 -13.20 71.69
CA MET A 1 -40.78 -13.70 70.71
C MET A 1 -41.07 -13.03 69.39
N ILE A 2 -40.28 -12.03 69.05
CA ILE A 2 -40.44 -11.26 67.83
C ILE A 2 -39.30 -11.68 66.91
N ALA A 3 -39.61 -12.31 65.80
CA ALA A 3 -38.64 -12.71 64.78
C ALA A 3 -38.49 -11.58 63.75
N THR A 4 -37.33 -10.95 63.75
CA THR A 4 -36.94 -9.97 62.76
C THR A 4 -36.44 -10.68 61.48
N LYS A 5 -37.13 -10.41 60.36
CA LYS A 5 -36.69 -10.85 59.02
C LYS A 5 -35.61 -9.89 58.52
N LEU A 6 -34.43 -10.41 58.22
CA LEU A 6 -33.40 -9.70 57.46
C LEU A 6 -33.75 -9.71 55.95
N ASN A 7 -33.77 -8.53 55.36
CA ASN A 7 -33.81 -8.33 53.91
C ASN A 7 -32.39 -8.40 53.38
N PRO A 8 -32.08 -9.22 52.34
CA PRO A 8 -30.80 -9.12 51.64
C PRO A 8 -30.90 -8.02 50.57
N ALA A 9 -30.16 -6.94 50.80
CA ALA A 9 -29.94 -5.91 49.77
C ALA A 9 -29.08 -6.49 48.64
N LEU A 10 -29.64 -6.58 47.47
CA LEU A 10 -28.94 -6.94 46.23
C LEU A 10 -28.12 -5.72 45.77
N SER A 11 -26.79 -5.79 45.98
CA SER A 11 -25.88 -4.80 45.45
C SER A 11 -25.60 -5.16 43.99
N ALA A 12 -26.24 -4.43 43.05
CA ALA A 12 -25.91 -4.50 41.63
C ALA A 12 -24.64 -3.67 41.37
N VAL A 13 -23.52 -4.37 41.10
CA VAL A 13 -22.29 -3.73 40.63
C VAL A 13 -22.44 -3.49 39.12
N LEU A 14 -22.64 -2.22 38.74
CA LEU A 14 -22.61 -1.80 37.33
C LEU A 14 -21.14 -1.75 36.90
N ALA A 15 -20.68 -2.75 36.15
CA ALA A 15 -19.40 -2.70 35.45
C ALA A 15 -19.56 -1.80 34.22
N VAL A 16 -19.08 -0.57 34.30
CA VAL A 16 -18.93 0.33 33.15
C VAL A 16 -17.69 -0.10 32.41
N THR A 17 -17.86 -0.92 31.37
CA THR A 17 -16.80 -1.16 30.37
C THR A 17 -16.68 0.10 29.53
N ALA A 18 -15.65 0.90 29.77
CA ALA A 18 -15.24 1.98 28.87
C ALA A 18 -14.78 1.33 27.54
N LEU A 19 -15.60 1.43 26.48
CA LEU A 19 -15.15 1.21 25.12
C LEU A 19 -14.15 2.34 24.82
N ILE A 20 -12.85 2.00 24.84
CA ILE A 20 -11.83 2.84 24.25
C ILE A 20 -12.09 2.70 22.73
N ALA A 21 -12.81 3.66 22.16
CA ALA A 21 -12.89 3.80 20.70
C ALA A 21 -11.45 4.12 20.23
N SER A 22 -10.76 3.12 19.68
CA SER A 22 -9.55 3.38 18.92
C SER A 22 -9.96 4.33 17.79
N GLN A 23 -9.38 5.53 17.78
CA GLN A 23 -9.49 6.41 16.61
C GLN A 23 -8.96 5.60 15.42
N PRO A 24 -9.67 5.54 14.29
CA PRO A 24 -9.09 4.95 13.10
C PRO A 24 -7.79 5.70 12.80
N ALA A 25 -6.69 4.97 12.63
CA ALA A 25 -5.47 5.56 12.12
C ALA A 25 -5.84 6.30 10.83
N ALA A 26 -5.35 7.52 10.65
CA ALA A 26 -5.60 8.26 9.43
C ALA A 26 -4.92 7.49 8.30
N ALA A 27 -5.70 6.94 7.38
CA ALA A 27 -5.17 6.16 6.27
C ALA A 27 -4.24 7.05 5.42
N ILE A 28 -3.15 6.47 4.94
CA ILE A 28 -2.30 7.09 3.92
C ILE A 28 -3.16 7.32 2.68
N SER A 29 -3.04 8.48 2.05
CA SER A 29 -3.58 8.77 0.72
C SER A 29 -2.45 8.83 -0.31
N ILE A 30 -2.75 8.41 -1.54
CA ILE A 30 -1.86 8.57 -2.69
C ILE A 30 -2.62 9.42 -3.70
N THR A 31 -2.14 10.64 -3.92
CA THR A 31 -2.74 11.60 -4.84
C THR A 31 -1.93 11.66 -6.12
N PHE A 32 -2.58 11.44 -7.27
CA PHE A 32 -1.91 11.50 -8.56
C PHE A 32 -2.02 12.89 -9.19
N ASP A 33 -0.87 13.45 -9.57
CA ASP A 33 -0.77 14.72 -10.29
C ASP A 33 -0.38 14.45 -11.74
N TYR A 34 -1.28 14.78 -12.67
CA TYR A 34 -1.12 14.59 -14.11
C TYR A 34 -0.60 15.84 -14.83
N SER A 35 -0.22 16.90 -14.11
CA SER A 35 0.16 18.19 -14.70
C SER A 35 1.41 18.14 -15.58
N TYR A 36 2.22 17.08 -15.41
CA TYR A 36 3.40 16.81 -16.22
C TYR A 36 3.19 15.71 -17.28
N ASP A 37 1.95 15.21 -17.47
CA ASP A 37 1.64 14.28 -18.56
C ASP A 37 1.46 15.02 -19.88
N THR A 38 2.57 15.48 -20.46
CA THR A 38 2.58 16.17 -21.76
C THR A 38 2.39 15.21 -22.94
N SER A 39 2.52 13.90 -22.67
CA SER A 39 2.29 12.86 -23.69
C SER A 39 0.80 12.62 -23.99
N GLY A 40 -0.08 13.03 -23.06
CA GLY A 40 -1.51 12.72 -23.13
C GLY A 40 -1.84 11.28 -22.77
N PHE A 41 -0.94 10.56 -22.10
CA PHE A 41 -1.19 9.16 -21.74
C PHE A 41 -2.43 9.00 -20.84
N PHE A 42 -2.65 9.93 -19.92
CA PHE A 42 -3.82 9.96 -19.04
C PHE A 42 -4.89 10.96 -19.46
N ALA A 43 -4.55 11.94 -20.32
CA ALA A 43 -5.48 12.98 -20.73
C ALA A 43 -6.63 12.39 -21.55
N GLY A 44 -7.88 12.60 -21.08
CA GLY A 44 -9.08 12.03 -21.69
C GLY A 44 -9.30 10.52 -21.45
N HIS A 45 -8.46 9.90 -20.63
CA HIS A 45 -8.50 8.47 -20.30
C HIS A 45 -8.85 8.25 -18.80
N ALA A 46 -10.11 8.50 -18.44
CA ALA A 46 -10.61 8.29 -17.08
C ALA A 46 -10.51 6.82 -16.63
N ASP A 47 -10.56 5.89 -17.57
CA ASP A 47 -10.33 4.45 -17.35
C ASP A 47 -8.92 4.18 -16.81
N ARG A 48 -7.87 4.77 -17.40
CA ARG A 48 -6.49 4.62 -16.93
C ARG A 48 -6.27 5.24 -15.55
N GLN A 49 -6.87 6.42 -15.32
CA GLN A 49 -6.83 7.10 -14.02
C GLN A 49 -7.54 6.27 -12.94
N SER A 50 -8.71 5.67 -13.27
CA SER A 50 -9.43 4.79 -12.36
C SER A 50 -8.61 3.56 -12.00
N LEU A 51 -7.96 2.94 -12.98
CA LEU A 51 -7.14 1.76 -12.78
C LEU A 51 -5.89 2.06 -11.93
N LEU A 52 -5.27 3.21 -12.13
CA LEU A 52 -4.17 3.69 -11.29
C LEU A 52 -4.61 3.91 -9.83
N ASN A 53 -5.82 4.45 -9.61
CA ASN A 53 -6.39 4.57 -8.26
C ASN A 53 -6.69 3.19 -7.64
N GLN A 54 -7.11 2.21 -8.42
CA GLN A 54 -7.27 0.83 -7.94
C GLN A 54 -5.92 0.24 -7.52
N ALA A 55 -4.85 0.46 -8.28
CA ALA A 55 -3.50 0.05 -7.89
C ALA A 55 -3.05 0.71 -6.58
N ALA A 56 -3.32 2.01 -6.40
CA ALA A 56 -3.01 2.71 -5.15
C ALA A 56 -3.77 2.15 -3.95
N SER A 57 -4.99 1.62 -4.15
CA SER A 57 -5.80 1.06 -3.07
C SER A 57 -5.18 -0.18 -2.43
N GLU A 58 -4.32 -0.93 -3.12
CA GLU A 58 -3.52 -2.02 -2.54
C GLU A 58 -2.74 -1.54 -1.32
N PHE A 59 -2.18 -0.34 -1.40
CA PHE A 59 -1.33 0.27 -0.37
C PHE A 59 -2.14 1.03 0.66
N THR A 60 -3.04 1.91 0.22
CA THR A 60 -3.80 2.79 1.13
C THR A 60 -4.72 2.05 2.08
N THR A 61 -5.11 0.82 1.76
CA THR A 61 -5.89 -0.06 2.64
C THR A 61 -5.05 -0.76 3.69
N ARG A 62 -3.73 -0.83 3.51
CA ARG A 62 -2.83 -1.60 4.36
C ARG A 62 -1.78 -0.77 5.11
N LEU A 63 -1.39 0.39 4.58
CA LEU A 63 -0.42 1.28 5.23
C LEU A 63 -1.13 2.13 6.30
N GLN A 64 -0.56 2.16 7.51
CA GLN A 64 -1.14 2.81 8.68
C GLN A 64 -0.26 3.89 9.30
N ASP A 65 0.79 4.28 8.61
CA ASP A 65 1.72 5.31 9.05
C ASP A 65 1.03 6.65 9.23
N GLN A 66 1.55 7.46 10.14
CA GLN A 66 1.13 8.83 10.36
C GLN A 66 2.22 9.78 9.88
N LEU A 67 2.13 10.18 8.62
CA LEU A 67 3.08 11.07 7.99
C LEU A 67 2.72 12.53 8.27
N THR A 68 3.62 13.28 8.92
CA THR A 68 3.40 14.71 9.19
C THR A 68 3.43 15.51 7.89
N ALA A 69 2.73 16.66 7.89
CA ALA A 69 2.77 17.61 6.78
C ALA A 69 4.15 18.26 6.66
N ILE A 70 4.55 18.62 5.44
CA ILE A 70 5.64 19.54 5.17
C ILE A 70 5.01 20.84 4.70
N THR A 71 5.31 21.96 5.36
CA THR A 71 4.76 23.26 5.00
C THR A 71 5.87 24.31 4.94
N SER A 72 6.09 24.86 3.76
CA SER A 72 7.05 25.93 3.49
C SER A 72 6.50 27.28 3.94
N ARG A 73 7.11 27.88 4.98
CA ARG A 73 6.70 29.19 5.50
C ARG A 73 7.85 29.93 6.17
N GLY A 74 7.97 31.22 5.90
CA GLY A 74 8.96 32.08 6.52
C GLY A 74 10.36 31.68 6.12
N TYR A 75 11.17 31.15 7.06
CA TYR A 75 12.53 30.65 6.81
C TYR A 75 12.59 29.17 6.42
N LYS A 76 11.44 28.50 6.38
CA LYS A 76 11.34 27.09 5.99
C LYS A 76 11.02 27.01 4.51
N HIS A 77 11.89 26.37 3.75
CA HIS A 77 11.75 26.12 2.33
C HIS A 77 11.94 24.65 2.04
N PHE A 78 10.98 24.04 1.34
CA PHE A 78 11.04 22.66 0.88
C PHE A 78 10.79 22.64 -0.62
N ASP A 79 11.81 22.26 -1.38
CA ASP A 79 11.74 22.16 -2.83
C ASP A 79 11.67 20.69 -3.22
N ALA A 80 10.52 20.23 -3.67
CA ALA A 80 10.33 18.88 -4.15
C ALA A 80 11.03 18.68 -5.50
N LYS A 81 11.77 17.58 -5.64
CA LYS A 81 12.48 17.22 -6.86
C LYS A 81 12.04 15.86 -7.34
N PHE A 82 11.77 15.73 -8.63
CA PHE A 82 11.36 14.47 -9.25
C PHE A 82 11.73 14.43 -10.72
N LEU A 83 11.68 13.27 -11.33
CA LEU A 83 11.78 13.14 -12.78
C LEU A 83 10.43 13.45 -13.41
N ASP A 84 10.42 14.36 -14.39
CA ASP A 84 9.24 14.64 -15.21
C ASP A 84 8.77 13.34 -15.87
N PRO A 85 7.53 12.89 -15.62
CA PRO A 85 7.07 11.58 -16.06
C PRO A 85 6.90 11.46 -17.58
N SER A 86 6.99 12.56 -18.34
CA SER A 86 6.91 12.51 -19.80
C SER A 86 8.25 12.73 -20.51
N SER A 87 9.21 13.36 -19.85
CA SER A 87 10.50 13.70 -20.47
C SER A 87 11.72 13.10 -19.77
N GLY A 88 11.58 12.63 -18.53
CA GLY A 88 12.69 12.17 -17.68
C GLY A 88 13.61 13.30 -17.17
N ALA A 89 13.29 14.57 -17.44
CA ALA A 89 14.07 15.70 -16.95
C ALA A 89 13.82 15.93 -15.45
N ILE A 90 14.83 16.42 -14.73
CA ILE A 90 14.65 16.78 -13.32
C ILE A 90 13.81 18.05 -13.22
N VAL A 91 12.70 17.96 -12.50
CA VAL A 91 11.83 19.08 -12.11
C VAL A 91 12.09 19.46 -10.66
N THR A 92 12.04 20.73 -10.37
CA THR A 92 12.03 21.28 -9.00
C THR A 92 10.80 22.14 -8.81
N LYS A 93 9.96 21.78 -7.84
CA LYS A 93 8.82 22.60 -7.38
C LYS A 93 9.25 23.29 -6.10
N ASN A 94 9.49 24.61 -6.18
CA ASN A 94 9.94 25.40 -5.04
C ASN A 94 8.81 25.61 -4.03
N ASP A 95 9.18 25.63 -2.74
CA ASP A 95 8.26 25.90 -1.62
C ASP A 95 7.01 25.01 -1.65
N TYR A 96 7.22 23.73 -1.96
CA TYR A 96 6.12 22.78 -2.17
C TYR A 96 5.58 22.25 -0.84
N ASP A 97 4.28 22.44 -0.61
CA ASP A 97 3.59 21.94 0.58
C ASP A 97 3.05 20.51 0.35
N ILE A 98 3.26 19.64 1.34
CA ILE A 98 2.74 18.28 1.35
C ILE A 98 1.79 18.13 2.53
N ALA A 99 0.57 17.69 2.28
CA ALA A 99 -0.42 17.45 3.34
C ALA A 99 -0.02 16.27 4.24
N ALA A 100 -0.50 16.25 5.46
CA ALA A 100 -0.33 15.10 6.35
C ALA A 100 -0.97 13.85 5.73
N ASN A 101 -0.29 12.71 5.85
CA ASN A 101 -0.72 11.41 5.35
C ASN A 101 -0.97 11.34 3.82
N ASP A 102 -0.50 12.32 3.05
CA ASP A 102 -0.63 12.32 1.60
C ASP A 102 0.74 12.10 0.92
N LEU A 103 0.76 11.26 -0.08
CA LEU A 103 1.88 11.03 -0.99
C LEU A 103 1.47 11.55 -2.36
N VAL A 104 2.14 12.58 -2.86
CA VAL A 104 1.85 13.12 -4.18
C VAL A 104 2.74 12.42 -5.21
N VAL A 105 2.12 11.78 -6.19
CA VAL A 105 2.82 11.04 -7.25
C VAL A 105 2.53 11.70 -8.60
N PHE A 106 3.58 12.26 -9.21
CA PHE A 106 3.51 12.81 -10.57
C PHE A 106 3.55 11.67 -11.57
N VAL A 107 2.57 11.61 -12.48
CA VAL A 107 2.43 10.48 -13.40
C VAL A 107 2.24 10.94 -14.84
N GLY A 108 2.79 10.18 -15.78
CA GLY A 108 2.63 10.45 -17.22
C GLY A 108 3.14 9.31 -18.08
N GLY A 109 3.03 9.48 -19.39
CA GLY A 109 3.58 8.54 -20.36
C GLY A 109 4.88 9.04 -20.95
N GLN A 110 5.85 8.14 -21.12
CA GLN A 110 7.16 8.43 -21.69
C GLN A 110 7.55 7.37 -22.72
N ASN A 111 8.41 7.73 -23.67
CA ASN A 111 9.03 6.74 -24.52
C ASN A 111 10.18 6.07 -23.77
N LEU A 112 9.89 4.96 -23.09
CA LEU A 112 10.85 4.17 -22.34
C LEU A 112 11.54 3.07 -23.18
N GLY A 113 11.32 3.08 -24.51
CA GLY A 113 11.79 2.02 -25.40
C GLY A 113 10.88 0.78 -25.35
N ALA A 114 11.37 -0.33 -25.93
CA ALA A 114 10.54 -1.53 -26.13
C ALA A 114 10.51 -2.48 -24.91
N SER A 115 11.43 -2.32 -23.96
CA SER A 115 11.67 -3.30 -22.90
C SER A 115 11.22 -2.83 -21.51
N ILE A 116 11.00 -1.53 -21.33
CA ILE A 116 10.66 -0.93 -20.05
C ILE A 116 9.18 -0.51 -20.10
N LEU A 117 8.40 -1.08 -19.19
CA LEU A 117 6.97 -0.82 -19.08
C LEU A 117 6.66 0.37 -18.18
N GLY A 118 7.42 0.55 -17.13
CA GLY A 118 7.31 1.66 -16.19
C GLY A 118 8.65 1.96 -15.53
N GLU A 119 8.76 3.16 -14.98
CA GLU A 119 9.84 3.60 -14.11
C GLU A 119 9.24 4.44 -12.99
N GLY A 120 9.36 4.01 -11.74
CA GLY A 120 8.86 4.70 -10.57
C GLY A 120 9.92 4.88 -9.49
N GLY A 121 9.75 5.90 -8.66
CA GLY A 121 10.62 6.09 -7.53
C GLY A 121 10.21 7.27 -6.64
N PRO A 122 10.74 7.32 -5.39
CA PRO A 122 10.48 8.42 -4.49
C PRO A 122 11.15 9.70 -5.01
N GLY A 123 10.51 10.82 -4.74
CA GLY A 123 11.09 12.11 -5.06
C GLY A 123 12.21 12.49 -4.10
N GLY A 124 13.24 13.16 -4.64
CA GLY A 124 14.23 13.86 -3.86
C GLY A 124 13.73 15.22 -3.37
N TYR A 125 14.58 15.95 -2.69
CA TYR A 125 14.27 17.32 -2.25
C TYR A 125 15.54 18.14 -2.00
N SER A 126 15.38 19.46 -1.88
CA SER A 126 16.27 20.34 -1.14
C SER A 126 15.45 21.10 -0.10
N ALA A 127 16.02 21.34 1.08
CA ALA A 127 15.26 21.98 2.14
C ALA A 127 16.17 22.84 3.03
N SER A 128 15.59 23.89 3.61
CA SER A 128 16.20 24.71 4.66
C SER A 128 15.20 25.00 5.77
N GLY A 129 15.69 25.22 7.00
CA GLY A 129 14.86 25.56 8.15
C GLY A 129 14.04 24.40 8.76
N PHE A 130 14.12 23.20 8.22
CA PHE A 130 13.49 22.01 8.74
C PHE A 130 14.47 21.14 9.55
N SER A 131 13.96 20.42 10.55
CA SER A 131 14.69 19.32 11.17
C SER A 131 14.64 18.05 10.28
N SER A 132 15.58 17.13 10.49
CA SER A 132 15.56 15.84 9.81
C SER A 132 14.27 15.05 10.08
N LEU A 133 13.73 15.13 11.31
CA LEU A 133 12.46 14.50 11.68
C LEU A 133 11.29 15.06 10.85
N ALA A 134 11.25 16.39 10.61
CA ALA A 134 10.21 17.00 9.79
C ALA A 134 10.34 16.60 8.31
N LEU A 135 11.57 16.50 7.79
CA LEU A 135 11.82 16.06 6.43
C LEU A 135 11.51 14.57 6.22
N ASN A 136 11.70 13.77 7.26
CA ASN A 136 11.26 12.36 7.31
C ASN A 136 9.78 12.21 7.68
N ARG A 137 9.04 13.32 7.66
CA ARG A 137 7.60 13.33 7.91
C ARG A 137 7.18 12.72 9.26
N GLY A 138 7.98 12.96 10.30
CA GLY A 138 7.72 12.46 11.64
C GLY A 138 8.25 11.05 11.91
N GLN A 139 8.82 10.40 10.90
CA GLN A 139 9.47 9.12 11.06
C GLN A 139 10.84 9.31 11.75
N ASN A 140 11.10 8.56 12.80
CA ASN A 140 12.11 8.92 13.80
C ASN A 140 13.43 8.14 13.67
N THR A 141 13.57 7.27 12.70
CA THR A 141 14.73 6.40 12.57
C THR A 141 15.26 6.32 11.14
N THR A 142 16.52 5.94 11.00
CA THR A 142 17.12 5.66 9.68
C THR A 142 16.58 4.37 9.05
N THR A 143 15.78 3.61 9.79
CA THR A 143 15.12 2.38 9.35
C THR A 143 13.68 2.61 8.94
N ASP A 144 13.21 3.86 8.99
CA ASP A 144 11.84 4.25 8.85
C ASP A 144 11.71 5.27 7.71
N PHE A 145 11.10 4.90 6.61
CA PHE A 145 11.05 5.68 5.39
C PHE A 145 9.70 6.40 5.23
N GLY A 146 9.75 7.72 5.17
CA GLY A 146 8.58 8.58 4.99
C GLY A 146 8.74 9.54 3.80
N PRO A 147 8.53 9.11 2.54
CA PRO A 147 8.68 9.96 1.37
C PRO A 147 7.60 11.04 1.32
N TRP A 148 7.89 12.14 0.63
CA TRP A 148 6.87 13.14 0.32
C TRP A 148 5.94 12.69 -0.82
N GLY A 149 6.38 11.76 -1.63
CA GLY A 149 5.78 11.25 -2.86
C GLY A 149 6.88 10.92 -3.86
N GLY A 150 6.60 11.04 -5.16
CA GLY A 150 7.55 10.73 -6.21
C GLY A 150 6.99 10.91 -7.60
N ALA A 151 7.52 10.13 -8.56
CA ALA A 151 7.02 10.13 -9.93
C ALA A 151 7.00 8.73 -10.53
N ILE A 152 6.10 8.52 -11.50
CA ILE A 152 6.02 7.30 -12.31
C ILE A 152 5.86 7.67 -13.78
N SER A 153 6.72 7.11 -14.61
CA SER A 153 6.62 7.15 -16.07
C SER A 153 6.11 5.80 -16.57
N PHE A 154 5.09 5.80 -17.44
CA PHE A 154 4.62 4.58 -18.11
C PHE A 154 5.04 4.57 -19.57
N GLY A 155 5.48 3.41 -20.09
CA GLY A 155 5.86 3.26 -21.49
C GLY A 155 4.70 3.51 -22.43
N ASN A 156 4.71 4.64 -23.14
CA ASN A 156 3.58 5.07 -23.99
C ASN A 156 3.41 4.25 -25.28
N SER A 157 4.40 3.43 -25.65
CA SER A 157 4.38 2.54 -26.81
C SER A 157 4.13 1.06 -26.46
N ALA A 158 3.97 0.74 -25.17
CA ALA A 158 3.73 -0.64 -24.76
C ALA A 158 2.32 -1.12 -25.17
N ASN A 159 2.20 -2.42 -25.45
CA ASN A 159 0.90 -3.05 -25.73
C ASN A 159 0.16 -3.28 -24.42
N TRP A 160 -0.47 -2.23 -23.90
CA TRP A 160 -1.19 -2.24 -22.63
C TRP A 160 -2.53 -2.97 -22.72
N TYR A 161 -2.85 -3.68 -21.66
CA TYR A 161 -4.19 -4.08 -21.29
C TYR A 161 -4.68 -3.20 -20.14
N PHE A 162 -5.77 -2.45 -20.37
CA PHE A 162 -6.43 -1.60 -19.39
C PHE A 162 -7.72 -2.27 -18.95
N ASP A 163 -7.67 -2.95 -17.83
CA ASP A 163 -8.84 -3.57 -17.23
C ASP A 163 -9.74 -2.51 -16.58
N GLN A 164 -11.05 -2.73 -16.62
CA GLN A 164 -11.99 -1.86 -15.91
C GLN A 164 -12.18 -2.28 -14.45
N ASP A 165 -11.86 -3.53 -14.11
CA ASP A 165 -12.00 -4.10 -12.77
C ASP A 165 -10.85 -5.08 -12.49
N ALA A 166 -9.79 -4.58 -11.86
CA ALA A 166 -8.61 -5.39 -11.53
C ALA A 166 -8.89 -6.51 -10.51
N THR A 167 -10.09 -6.59 -9.93
CA THR A 167 -10.48 -7.67 -9.00
C THR A 167 -10.95 -8.93 -9.71
N THR A 168 -11.22 -8.86 -11.01
CA THR A 168 -11.65 -10.01 -11.83
C THR A 168 -10.46 -10.73 -12.46
N THR A 169 -10.67 -11.97 -12.90
CA THR A 169 -9.66 -12.81 -13.56
C THR A 169 -10.19 -13.28 -14.91
N GLU A 170 -10.13 -12.40 -15.89
CA GLU A 170 -10.42 -12.75 -17.27
C GLU A 170 -9.13 -13.02 -18.07
N SER A 171 -9.29 -13.69 -19.22
CA SER A 171 -8.18 -13.86 -20.16
C SER A 171 -7.98 -12.58 -20.98
N PHE A 172 -6.77 -12.08 -21.04
CA PHE A 172 -6.41 -10.87 -21.79
C PHE A 172 -5.12 -11.07 -22.59
N SER A 173 -4.80 -10.10 -23.43
CA SER A 173 -3.54 -10.01 -24.16
C SER A 173 -2.86 -8.67 -23.88
N GLY A 174 -1.54 -8.61 -23.98
CA GLY A 174 -0.77 -7.41 -23.66
C GLY A 174 -0.28 -7.39 -22.20
N TYR A 175 0.32 -6.30 -21.81
CA TYR A 175 0.84 -6.09 -20.46
C TYR A 175 -0.24 -5.45 -19.58
N ASP A 176 -0.45 -6.03 -18.42
CA ASP A 176 -1.44 -5.54 -17.47
C ASP A 176 -0.98 -4.23 -16.81
N PHE A 177 -1.66 -3.13 -17.15
CA PHE A 177 -1.33 -1.80 -16.64
C PHE A 177 -1.39 -1.74 -15.11
N TYR A 178 -2.43 -2.37 -14.52
CA TYR A 178 -2.58 -2.42 -13.07
C TYR A 178 -1.35 -3.03 -12.37
N SER A 179 -0.87 -4.16 -12.87
CA SER A 179 0.30 -4.84 -12.30
C SER A 179 1.56 -4.00 -12.35
N VAL A 180 1.78 -3.28 -13.45
CA VAL A 180 2.91 -2.36 -13.57
C VAL A 180 2.73 -1.17 -12.64
N ALA A 181 1.52 -0.60 -12.54
CA ALA A 181 1.24 0.50 -11.62
C ALA A 181 1.48 0.11 -10.15
N VAL A 182 1.08 -1.10 -9.75
CA VAL A 182 1.36 -1.66 -8.40
C VAL A 182 2.87 -1.78 -8.16
N HIS A 183 3.63 -2.27 -9.14
CA HIS A 183 5.10 -2.40 -9.07
C HIS A 183 5.76 -1.04 -8.89
N GLU A 184 5.43 -0.07 -9.74
CA GLU A 184 6.05 1.27 -9.71
C GLU A 184 5.68 2.04 -8.43
N LEU A 185 4.47 1.87 -7.92
CA LEU A 185 4.09 2.41 -6.61
C LEU A 185 4.92 1.80 -5.48
N GLY A 186 5.28 0.52 -5.55
CA GLY A 186 6.22 -0.10 -4.62
C GLY A 186 7.56 0.63 -4.60
N HIS A 187 8.08 1.04 -5.76
CA HIS A 187 9.31 1.84 -5.85
C HIS A 187 9.12 3.26 -5.29
N VAL A 188 7.99 3.92 -5.53
CA VAL A 188 7.68 5.23 -4.92
C VAL A 188 7.66 5.13 -3.40
N LEU A 189 7.16 4.02 -2.84
CA LEU A 189 7.17 3.73 -1.40
C LEU A 189 8.56 3.36 -0.88
N GLY A 190 9.59 3.37 -1.72
CA GLY A 190 11.00 3.18 -1.35
C GLY A 190 11.57 1.79 -1.58
N PHE A 191 10.77 0.85 -2.09
CA PHE A 191 11.30 -0.48 -2.40
C PHE A 191 12.44 -0.36 -3.43
N GLY A 192 13.61 -0.87 -3.08
CA GLY A 192 14.81 -0.78 -3.92
C GLY A 192 15.56 0.56 -3.89
N SER A 193 15.01 1.61 -3.30
CA SER A 193 15.60 2.96 -3.36
C SER A 193 15.75 3.65 -2.01
N ALA A 194 14.93 3.27 -1.00
CA ALA A 194 15.04 3.86 0.34
C ALA A 194 16.37 3.49 1.01
N PRO A 195 17.00 4.41 1.77
CA PRO A 195 18.18 4.08 2.57
C PRO A 195 17.96 2.90 3.54
N SER A 196 16.75 2.82 4.13
CA SER A 196 16.35 1.70 4.99
C SER A 196 16.26 0.37 4.24
N PHE A 197 15.88 0.36 2.95
CA PHE A 197 15.94 -0.83 2.11
C PHE A 197 17.39 -1.25 1.86
N GLY A 198 18.21 -0.33 1.39
CA GLY A 198 19.62 -0.59 1.07
C GLY A 198 20.43 -1.12 2.25
N ALA A 199 20.12 -0.65 3.48
CA ALA A 199 20.76 -1.12 4.70
C ALA A 199 20.46 -2.61 5.02
N LEU A 200 19.40 -3.18 4.45
CA LEU A 200 18.99 -4.57 4.63
C LEU A 200 19.50 -5.51 3.52
N VAL A 201 20.09 -4.96 2.45
CA VAL A 201 20.66 -5.76 1.35
C VAL A 201 22.10 -6.11 1.67
N VAL A 202 22.40 -7.40 1.85
CA VAL A 202 23.73 -7.93 2.15
C VAL A 202 24.02 -9.11 1.24
N ASN A 203 25.09 -9.04 0.47
CA ASN A 203 25.52 -10.11 -0.44
C ASN A 203 24.39 -10.60 -1.39
N ASN A 204 23.67 -9.67 -1.98
CA ASN A 204 22.54 -9.94 -2.89
C ASN A 204 21.37 -10.73 -2.22
N GLN A 205 21.22 -10.53 -0.91
CA GLN A 205 20.14 -11.09 -0.10
C GLN A 205 19.51 -9.96 0.73
N PHE A 206 18.19 -9.93 0.79
CA PHE A 206 17.47 -9.02 1.70
C PHE A 206 17.29 -9.71 3.05
N THR A 207 17.75 -9.05 4.11
CA THR A 207 17.86 -9.62 5.45
C THR A 207 16.81 -9.10 6.43
N GLY A 208 15.81 -8.37 5.95
CA GLY A 208 14.71 -7.85 6.77
C GLY A 208 13.98 -8.96 7.54
N THR A 209 13.62 -8.67 8.78
CA THR A 209 13.07 -9.69 9.69
C THR A 209 11.72 -10.22 9.25
N ALA A 210 10.80 -9.34 8.82
CA ALA A 210 9.46 -9.74 8.39
C ALA A 210 9.52 -10.59 7.12
N SER A 211 10.29 -10.12 6.13
CA SER A 211 10.49 -10.84 4.86
C SER A 211 11.18 -12.17 5.07
N SER A 212 12.26 -12.21 5.87
CA SER A 212 12.99 -13.44 6.15
C SER A 212 12.17 -14.47 6.93
N THR A 213 11.30 -14.01 7.84
CA THR A 213 10.39 -14.89 8.55
C THR A 213 9.36 -15.51 7.62
N LEU A 214 8.79 -14.71 6.70
CA LEU A 214 7.79 -15.19 5.75
C LEU A 214 8.38 -16.12 4.71
N TYR A 215 9.57 -15.80 4.20
CA TYR A 215 10.26 -16.58 3.17
C TYR A 215 10.93 -17.87 3.72
N GLY A 216 11.29 -17.87 4.99
CA GLY A 216 12.03 -18.97 5.64
C GLY A 216 13.56 -18.82 5.56
N GLY A 217 14.06 -17.60 5.44
CA GLY A 217 15.47 -17.23 5.33
C GLY A 217 15.64 -15.89 4.62
N SER A 218 16.87 -15.41 4.43
CA SER A 218 17.12 -14.19 3.68
C SER A 218 16.56 -14.30 2.25
N VAL A 219 15.88 -13.22 1.77
CA VAL A 219 15.20 -13.26 0.47
C VAL A 219 16.18 -12.97 -0.67
N PRO A 220 16.29 -13.83 -1.68
CA PRO A 220 17.19 -13.58 -2.81
C PRO A 220 16.77 -12.34 -3.60
N MET A 221 17.76 -11.49 -3.93
CA MET A 221 17.59 -10.33 -4.81
C MET A 221 17.91 -10.69 -6.26
N GLY A 222 17.21 -10.05 -7.20
CA GLY A 222 17.51 -10.11 -8.64
C GLY A 222 18.57 -9.11 -9.04
N ASP A 223 18.48 -7.93 -8.46
CA ASP A 223 19.39 -6.81 -8.54
C ASP A 223 19.27 -5.97 -7.23
N ASP A 224 19.82 -4.78 -7.20
CA ASP A 224 19.79 -3.93 -5.99
C ASP A 224 18.40 -3.41 -5.62
N SER A 225 17.41 -3.54 -6.50
CA SER A 225 16.08 -2.94 -6.37
C SER A 225 14.91 -3.92 -6.42
N HIS A 226 15.17 -5.20 -6.77
CA HIS A 226 14.11 -6.17 -7.03
C HIS A 226 14.36 -7.51 -6.36
N TRP A 227 13.27 -8.18 -5.99
CA TRP A 227 13.33 -9.60 -5.68
C TRP A 227 13.83 -10.41 -6.89
N LYS A 228 14.47 -11.54 -6.62
CA LYS A 228 14.86 -12.47 -7.69
C LYS A 228 13.62 -12.92 -8.49
N GLN A 229 13.74 -12.88 -9.83
CA GLN A 229 12.70 -13.36 -10.72
C GLN A 229 12.30 -14.81 -10.41
N GLY A 230 10.99 -15.08 -10.39
CA GLY A 230 10.44 -16.40 -10.11
C GLY A 230 10.12 -16.67 -8.64
N LEU A 231 10.42 -15.76 -7.72
CA LEU A 231 9.92 -15.87 -6.35
C LEU A 231 8.39 -15.76 -6.34
N THR A 232 7.76 -16.52 -5.44
CA THR A 232 6.31 -16.51 -5.27
C THR A 232 5.93 -16.23 -3.82
N SER A 233 4.78 -15.60 -3.65
CA SER A 233 4.14 -15.41 -2.36
C SER A 233 2.62 -15.32 -2.57
N THR A 234 1.86 -15.07 -1.52
CA THR A 234 0.40 -14.96 -1.62
C THR A 234 -0.05 -13.52 -1.75
N ALA A 235 -1.07 -13.29 -2.56
CA ALA A 235 -1.87 -12.09 -2.56
C ALA A 235 -3.35 -12.50 -2.52
N ASN A 236 -4.13 -11.93 -1.61
CA ASN A 236 -5.55 -12.28 -1.42
C ASN A 236 -5.80 -13.80 -1.26
N GLY A 237 -4.85 -14.51 -0.64
CA GLY A 237 -4.91 -15.96 -0.43
C GLY A 237 -4.52 -16.81 -1.65
N VAL A 238 -4.15 -16.19 -2.78
CA VAL A 238 -3.73 -16.89 -4.00
C VAL A 238 -2.22 -16.78 -4.16
N THR A 239 -1.54 -17.89 -4.44
CA THR A 239 -0.10 -17.89 -4.73
C THR A 239 0.15 -17.37 -6.13
N GLN A 240 1.02 -16.38 -6.23
CA GLN A 240 1.45 -15.76 -7.48
C GLN A 240 2.92 -15.38 -7.42
N GLN A 241 3.50 -14.95 -8.54
CA GLN A 241 4.82 -14.33 -8.56
C GLN A 241 4.77 -12.99 -7.82
N VAL A 242 5.83 -12.69 -7.04
CA VAL A 242 5.94 -11.41 -6.31
C VAL A 242 5.86 -10.22 -7.26
N SER A 243 5.24 -9.14 -6.82
CA SER A 243 5.10 -7.92 -7.62
C SER A 243 6.45 -7.27 -7.88
N MET A 244 7.30 -7.18 -6.85
CA MET A 244 8.60 -6.52 -6.91
C MET A 244 9.71 -7.38 -7.55
N ALA A 245 9.36 -8.37 -8.38
CA ALA A 245 10.30 -8.99 -9.33
C ALA A 245 10.41 -8.12 -10.60
N PRO A 246 11.58 -8.04 -11.27
CA PRO A 246 11.84 -7.03 -12.32
C PRO A 246 11.02 -7.23 -13.60
N GLY A 247 10.40 -8.37 -13.80
CA GLY A 247 9.70 -8.67 -15.05
C GLY A 247 8.25 -9.15 -14.86
N ILE A 248 7.42 -8.77 -15.82
CA ILE A 248 6.06 -9.29 -15.99
C ILE A 248 5.89 -9.79 -17.42
N SER A 249 5.18 -10.91 -17.59
CA SER A 249 4.82 -11.44 -18.90
C SER A 249 3.51 -10.82 -19.39
N ALA A 250 3.35 -10.75 -20.72
CA ALA A 250 2.04 -10.46 -21.29
C ALA A 250 1.00 -11.49 -20.80
N SER A 251 -0.23 -11.07 -20.68
CA SER A 251 -1.33 -11.88 -20.14
C SER A 251 -1.17 -12.33 -18.69
N GLN A 252 -0.34 -11.64 -17.91
CA GLN A 252 -0.13 -11.91 -16.49
C GLN A 252 -0.58 -10.72 -15.66
N ARG A 253 -1.42 -10.97 -14.63
CA ARG A 253 -1.74 -10.02 -13.57
C ARG A 253 -0.96 -10.34 -12.31
N LYS A 254 -0.47 -9.31 -11.62
CA LYS A 254 0.18 -9.39 -10.32
C LYS A 254 -0.44 -8.38 -9.36
N HIS A 255 -0.75 -8.83 -8.17
CA HIS A 255 -1.05 -7.99 -7.02
C HIS A 255 0.19 -7.84 -6.14
N PHE A 256 0.21 -6.86 -5.25
CA PHE A 256 1.27 -6.74 -4.25
C PHE A 256 1.14 -7.89 -3.24
N THR A 257 2.17 -8.73 -3.13
CA THR A 257 2.10 -9.95 -2.34
C THR A 257 2.45 -9.72 -0.87
N GLU A 258 2.18 -10.71 -0.01
CA GLU A 258 2.58 -10.65 1.40
C GLU A 258 4.10 -10.51 1.57
N LEU A 259 4.92 -11.06 0.65
CA LEU A 259 6.37 -10.88 0.70
C LEU A 259 6.78 -9.45 0.32
N ASP A 260 6.10 -8.85 -0.65
CA ASP A 260 6.32 -7.45 -1.02
C ASP A 260 5.95 -6.51 0.15
N PHE A 261 4.81 -6.75 0.81
CA PHE A 261 4.41 -6.01 2.01
C PHE A 261 5.34 -6.25 3.20
N ALA A 262 5.89 -7.46 3.36
CA ALA A 262 6.90 -7.72 4.38
C ALA A 262 8.18 -6.91 4.13
N GLY A 263 8.56 -6.72 2.86
CA GLY A 263 9.64 -5.82 2.46
C GLY A 263 9.37 -4.37 2.85
N LEU A 264 8.16 -3.84 2.61
CA LEU A 264 7.77 -2.50 3.06
C LEU A 264 7.84 -2.39 4.59
N LYS A 265 7.33 -3.40 5.30
CA LYS A 265 7.39 -3.44 6.77
C LYS A 265 8.82 -3.40 7.31
N ASP A 266 9.74 -4.12 6.67
CA ASP A 266 11.15 -4.12 7.06
C ASP A 266 11.82 -2.76 6.81
N MET A 267 11.31 -1.95 5.88
CA MET A 267 11.78 -0.59 5.62
C MET A 267 11.19 0.47 6.57
N GLY A 268 10.28 0.06 7.47
CA GLY A 268 9.67 0.93 8.46
C GLY A 268 8.18 1.22 8.26
N TRP A 269 7.56 0.84 7.13
CA TRP A 269 6.13 1.04 6.94
C TRP A 269 5.30 0.22 7.94
N GLU A 270 4.30 0.85 8.53
CA GLU A 270 3.31 0.20 9.40
C GLU A 270 2.28 -0.54 8.53
N VAL A 271 2.52 -1.82 8.28
CA VAL A 271 1.65 -2.65 7.42
C VAL A 271 0.67 -3.44 8.27
N SER A 272 -0.64 -3.20 8.06
CA SER A 272 -1.69 -4.03 8.68
C SER A 272 -1.71 -5.43 8.04
N PRO A 273 -1.98 -6.49 8.83
CA PRO A 273 -2.24 -7.80 8.27
C PRO A 273 -3.49 -7.76 7.38
N VAL A 274 -3.58 -8.68 6.42
CA VAL A 274 -4.85 -8.89 5.71
C VAL A 274 -5.90 -9.24 6.75
N THR A 275 -6.85 -8.34 6.99
CA THR A 275 -8.01 -8.69 7.79
C THR A 275 -8.82 -9.68 6.97
N ALA A 276 -8.86 -10.94 7.43
CA ALA A 276 -9.87 -11.86 6.92
C ALA A 276 -11.21 -11.14 7.01
N VAL A 277 -11.88 -10.96 5.86
CA VAL A 277 -13.19 -10.30 5.82
C VAL A 277 -14.06 -11.00 6.85
N PRO A 278 -14.53 -10.33 7.92
CA PRO A 278 -15.37 -10.98 8.91
C PRO A 278 -16.56 -11.55 8.17
N VAL A 279 -16.79 -12.86 8.30
CA VAL A 279 -17.99 -13.49 7.73
C VAL A 279 -19.17 -12.68 8.22
N PRO A 280 -19.96 -12.03 7.34
CA PRO A 280 -21.02 -11.12 7.76
C PRO A 280 -21.85 -11.78 8.85
N ALA A 281 -22.19 -11.05 9.90
CA ALA A 281 -23.02 -11.57 10.98
C ALA A 281 -24.32 -12.23 10.43
N ALA A 282 -24.76 -11.82 9.24
CA ALA A 282 -25.81 -12.46 8.45
C ALA A 282 -25.57 -13.96 8.18
N ALA A 283 -24.32 -14.40 8.01
CA ALA A 283 -24.05 -15.85 7.84
C ALA A 283 -24.28 -16.61 9.15
N TRP A 284 -23.87 -16.05 10.28
CA TRP A 284 -24.17 -16.64 11.60
C TRP A 284 -25.67 -16.63 11.92
N LEU A 285 -26.38 -15.56 11.53
CA LEU A 285 -27.83 -15.50 11.66
C LEU A 285 -28.54 -16.48 10.73
N PHE A 286 -28.03 -16.69 9.53
CA PHE A 286 -28.53 -17.69 8.59
C PHE A 286 -28.38 -19.11 9.13
N PHE A 287 -27.21 -19.48 9.62
CA PHE A 287 -26.95 -20.80 10.21
C PHE A 287 -27.73 -21.01 11.51
N SER A 288 -27.86 -20.01 12.36
CA SER A 288 -28.68 -20.09 13.58
C SER A 288 -30.18 -20.19 13.27
N GLY A 289 -30.65 -19.48 12.23
CA GLY A 289 -32.02 -19.57 11.73
C GLY A 289 -32.35 -20.99 11.18
N LEU A 290 -31.42 -21.55 10.38
CA LEU A 290 -31.54 -22.91 9.88
C LEU A 290 -31.55 -23.95 11.02
N ALA A 291 -30.68 -23.84 12.01
CA ALA A 291 -30.64 -24.72 13.18
C ALA A 291 -31.93 -24.63 14.00
N GLY A 292 -32.51 -23.42 14.15
CA GLY A 292 -33.81 -23.20 14.77
C GLY A 292 -34.96 -23.90 14.04
N LEU A 293 -35.00 -23.81 12.71
CA LEU A 293 -36.00 -24.47 11.87
C LEU A 293 -35.92 -26.01 11.98
N PHE A 294 -34.74 -26.60 11.99
CA PHE A 294 -34.55 -28.02 12.21
C PHE A 294 -34.96 -28.46 13.63
N GLY A 295 -34.75 -27.62 14.65
CA GLY A 295 -35.21 -27.87 16.01
C GLY A 295 -36.75 -27.89 16.14
N PHE A 296 -37.41 -26.98 15.44
CA PHE A 296 -38.88 -26.92 15.39
C PHE A 296 -39.51 -28.12 14.60
N ALA A 297 -38.88 -28.50 13.50
CA ALA A 297 -39.36 -29.65 12.69
C ALA A 297 -39.32 -30.96 13.48
N ARG A 298 -38.29 -31.21 14.30
CA ARG A 298 -38.18 -32.39 15.16
C ARG A 298 -39.25 -32.44 16.28
N ARG A 299 -39.68 -31.30 16.83
CA ARG A 299 -40.71 -31.25 17.88
C ARG A 299 -42.13 -31.55 17.38
N ARG A 300 -42.40 -31.48 16.07
CA ARG A 300 -43.71 -31.81 15.47
C ARG A 300 -43.87 -33.28 15.07
N MET A 301 -42.78 -34.06 15.10
CA MET A 301 -42.78 -35.48 14.75
C MET A 301 -42.59 -36.39 15.95
N ALA A 302 -42.57 -35.86 17.16
CA ALA A 302 -42.62 -36.56 18.44
C ALA A 302 -43.96 -36.26 19.15
#